data_9d082e955013fb14789557f34d084ecd
#
_entry.id   9d082e955013fb14789557f34d084ecd
#
_cell.length_a   1.000
_cell.length_b   1.000
_cell.length_c   1.000
_cell.angle_alpha   90.00
_cell.angle_beta   90.00
_cell.angle_gamma   90.00
#
_symmetry.space_group_name_H-M   'P 1'
#
loop_
_entity.id
_entity.type
_entity.pdbx_description
1 polymer ?
#
loop_
_entity_poly.entity_id
_entity_poly.type
_entity_poly.pdbx_seq_one_letter_code
_entity_poly.pdbx_strand_id
1 'polypeptide(L)'
;CFESIKDAQEYMPEFLDDIIKRNLNCIKFFKTPDNQIPFFNGGSQTSLVQFEKYLENFKLIKNRKKNCIGGIFYAKSKQQVLYFDIGNPPDKNFSNNYQSGPLSFEYFLDGMKIITNCGFGNNISTKAELISRLTASQSTLTINDTSITKFERNKLVNRIFGNSIKNTFKAFDLEIKNDKSFVGCSSLHNGYEKNFNCIHKREIYIDPGVNGLIGIDHIFKKSDGIPIR
;
A
#
# COMPACT_ATOMS: atom_id res chain seq x y z
N CYS A 1 -26.51 -5.54 1.29
CA CYS A 1 -26.97 -4.58 2.31
C CYS A 1 -27.41 -3.24 1.70
N PHE A 2 -26.56 -2.54 0.94
CA PHE A 2 -26.91 -1.21 0.42
C PHE A 2 -28.10 -1.24 -0.56
N GLU A 3 -28.11 -2.18 -1.50
CA GLU A 3 -29.25 -2.36 -2.41
C GLU A 3 -30.55 -2.71 -1.67
N SER A 4 -30.44 -3.52 -0.61
CA SER A 4 -31.59 -3.88 0.23
C SER A 4 -32.15 -2.70 1.03
N ILE A 5 -31.36 -1.64 1.24
CA ILE A 5 -31.77 -0.43 1.97
C ILE A 5 -32.20 0.68 0.98
N LYS A 6 -31.82 0.56 -0.29
CA LYS A 6 -32.08 1.59 -1.33
C LYS A 6 -33.58 1.87 -1.50
N ASP A 7 -34.42 0.84 -1.36
CA ASP A 7 -35.88 0.97 -1.44
C ASP A 7 -36.49 1.54 -0.15
N ALA A 8 -35.70 1.59 0.93
CA ALA A 8 -36.07 2.18 2.23
C ALA A 8 -35.36 3.53 2.48
N GLN A 9 -35.23 4.36 1.45
CA GLN A 9 -34.50 5.66 1.51
C GLN A 9 -34.95 6.58 2.64
N GLU A 10 -36.20 6.51 3.05
CA GLU A 10 -36.73 7.30 4.13
C GLU A 10 -36.12 7.02 5.51
N TYR A 11 -35.49 5.84 5.67
CA TYR A 11 -34.90 5.38 6.93
C TYR A 11 -33.35 5.35 6.88
N MET A 12 -32.73 5.77 5.77
CA MET A 12 -31.28 5.74 5.66
C MET A 12 -30.67 6.97 6.35
N PRO A 13 -29.84 6.79 7.38
CA PRO A 13 -29.16 7.90 8.01
C PRO A 13 -28.25 8.63 7.00
N GLU A 14 -28.28 9.96 6.98
CA GLU A 14 -27.50 10.79 6.04
C GLU A 14 -25.99 10.46 6.08
N PHE A 15 -25.44 10.11 7.25
CA PHE A 15 -24.03 9.76 7.40
C PHE A 15 -23.63 8.50 6.62
N LEU A 16 -24.55 7.55 6.36
CA LEU A 16 -24.27 6.34 5.60
C LEU A 16 -23.94 6.64 4.15
N ASP A 17 -24.63 7.59 3.53
CA ASP A 17 -24.36 8.01 2.17
C ASP A 17 -22.93 8.58 2.03
N ASP A 18 -22.50 9.37 2.98
CA ASP A 18 -21.14 9.91 3.02
C ASP A 18 -20.06 8.83 3.23
N ILE A 19 -20.32 7.85 4.09
CA ILE A 19 -19.42 6.71 4.30
C ILE A 19 -19.29 5.89 3.03
N ILE A 20 -20.40 5.59 2.38
CA ILE A 20 -20.45 4.83 1.12
C ILE A 20 -19.68 5.57 0.04
N LYS A 21 -19.93 6.86 -0.16
CA LYS A 21 -19.22 7.69 -1.15
C LYS A 21 -17.72 7.72 -0.91
N ARG A 22 -17.29 7.84 0.35
CA ARG A 22 -15.86 7.80 0.72
C ARG A 22 -15.24 6.44 0.38
N ASN A 23 -15.89 5.34 0.73
CA ASN A 23 -15.40 3.98 0.42
C ASN A 23 -15.33 3.74 -1.08
N LEU A 24 -16.32 4.16 -1.85
CA LEU A 24 -16.32 4.05 -3.30
C LEU A 24 -15.18 4.86 -3.95
N ASN A 25 -14.88 6.04 -3.41
CA ASN A 25 -13.72 6.82 -3.85
C ASN A 25 -12.38 6.14 -3.53
N CYS A 26 -12.27 5.46 -2.39
CA CYS A 26 -11.10 4.64 -2.07
C CYS A 26 -10.91 3.50 -3.09
N ILE A 27 -11.99 2.80 -3.43
CA ILE A 27 -11.92 1.71 -4.43
C ILE A 27 -11.48 2.26 -5.79
N LYS A 28 -12.01 3.41 -6.23
CA LYS A 28 -11.56 4.06 -7.48
C LYS A 28 -10.08 4.46 -7.42
N PHE A 29 -9.60 4.93 -6.28
CA PHE A 29 -8.20 5.27 -6.09
C PHE A 29 -7.30 4.04 -6.26
N PHE A 30 -7.71 2.90 -5.69
CA PHE A 30 -6.95 1.65 -5.76
C PHE A 30 -7.21 0.81 -7.00
N LYS A 31 -8.04 1.28 -7.95
CA LYS A 31 -8.23 0.58 -9.20
C LYS A 31 -7.00 0.70 -10.08
N THR A 32 -6.34 -0.41 -10.33
CA THR A 32 -5.17 -0.50 -11.20
C THR A 32 -5.55 -0.50 -12.69
N PRO A 33 -4.61 -0.19 -13.61
CA PRO A 33 -4.88 -0.19 -15.04
C PRO A 33 -5.36 -1.54 -15.60
N ASP A 34 -5.00 -2.65 -14.96
CA ASP A 34 -5.43 -4.02 -15.29
C ASP A 34 -6.73 -4.44 -14.57
N ASN A 35 -7.51 -3.47 -14.07
CA ASN A 35 -8.80 -3.68 -13.38
C ASN A 35 -8.73 -4.56 -12.13
N GLN A 36 -7.65 -4.47 -11.40
CA GLN A 36 -7.45 -5.13 -10.11
C GLN A 36 -7.24 -4.09 -8.99
N ILE A 37 -6.83 -4.54 -7.83
CA ILE A 37 -6.29 -3.72 -6.74
C ILE A 37 -4.78 -3.94 -6.63
N PRO A 38 -3.99 -2.95 -6.19
CA PRO A 38 -2.58 -3.15 -5.97
C PRO A 38 -2.33 -4.11 -4.80
N PHE A 39 -1.21 -4.85 -4.85
CA PHE A 39 -0.91 -5.93 -3.92
C PHE A 39 -0.20 -5.42 -2.66
N PHE A 40 -0.88 -4.56 -1.89
CA PHE A 40 -0.43 -4.08 -0.59
C PHE A 40 -1.33 -4.62 0.52
N ASN A 41 -0.75 -4.96 1.66
CA ASN A 41 -1.43 -5.16 2.94
C ASN A 41 -2.69 -6.05 2.88
N GLY A 42 -2.54 -7.22 2.31
CA GLY A 42 -3.62 -8.21 2.14
C GLY A 42 -4.24 -8.20 0.75
N GLY A 43 -3.78 -7.31 -0.14
CA GLY A 43 -4.21 -7.30 -1.54
C GLY A 43 -3.76 -8.56 -2.27
N SER A 44 -4.66 -9.14 -3.03
CA SER A 44 -4.43 -10.30 -3.90
C SER A 44 -5.17 -10.12 -5.20
N GLN A 45 -4.96 -11.03 -6.14
CA GLN A 45 -5.63 -10.99 -7.43
C GLN A 45 -7.16 -10.96 -7.25
N THR A 46 -7.77 -9.81 -7.58
CA THR A 46 -9.19 -9.55 -7.41
C THR A 46 -9.69 -8.75 -8.60
N SER A 47 -10.55 -9.37 -9.41
CA SER A 47 -11.16 -8.67 -10.55
C SER A 47 -12.20 -7.66 -10.09
N LEU A 48 -12.04 -6.41 -10.48
CA LEU A 48 -13.02 -5.33 -10.21
C LEU A 48 -14.10 -5.19 -11.28
N VAL A 49 -14.09 -6.01 -12.33
CA VAL A 49 -14.99 -5.88 -13.49
C VAL A 49 -16.47 -5.93 -13.09
N GLN A 50 -16.85 -6.86 -12.20
CA GLN A 50 -18.24 -6.95 -11.71
C GLN A 50 -18.59 -5.77 -10.81
N PHE A 51 -17.62 -5.29 -10.05
CA PHE A 51 -17.81 -4.16 -9.16
C PHE A 51 -17.96 -2.84 -9.92
N GLU A 52 -17.35 -2.70 -11.10
CA GLU A 52 -17.50 -1.53 -11.94
C GLU A 52 -18.94 -1.34 -12.43
N LYS A 53 -19.59 -2.39 -12.90
CA LYS A 53 -21.01 -2.35 -13.28
C LYS A 53 -21.89 -1.87 -12.13
N TYR A 54 -21.51 -2.25 -10.92
CA TYR A 54 -22.19 -1.77 -9.69
C TYR A 54 -21.90 -0.30 -9.42
N LEU A 55 -20.66 0.16 -9.60
CA LEU A 55 -20.27 1.56 -9.39
C LEU A 55 -20.88 2.55 -10.39
N GLU A 56 -21.17 2.12 -11.61
CA GLU A 56 -21.81 2.94 -12.64
C GLU A 56 -23.18 3.46 -12.20
N ASN A 57 -23.86 2.73 -11.32
CA ASN A 57 -25.16 3.13 -10.78
C ASN A 57 -25.08 4.22 -9.71
N PHE A 58 -23.88 4.60 -9.25
CA PHE A 58 -23.69 5.61 -8.21
C PHE A 58 -23.20 6.93 -8.79
N LYS A 59 -23.92 8.01 -8.52
CA LYS A 59 -23.44 9.38 -8.78
C LYS A 59 -22.34 9.71 -7.79
N LEU A 60 -21.08 9.39 -8.12
CA LEU A 60 -19.95 9.69 -7.27
C LEU A 60 -19.62 11.18 -7.32
N ILE A 61 -19.43 11.79 -6.16
CA ILE A 61 -18.92 13.14 -6.06
C ILE A 61 -17.51 13.15 -6.61
N LYS A 62 -17.19 14.11 -7.50
CA LYS A 62 -15.84 14.38 -7.95
C LYS A 62 -15.05 14.94 -6.75
N ASN A 63 -14.39 14.08 -5.99
CA ASN A 63 -13.48 14.54 -4.94
C ASN A 63 -12.21 15.12 -5.54
N ARG A 64 -11.58 16.07 -4.81
CA ARG A 64 -10.22 16.54 -5.13
C ARG A 64 -9.32 15.31 -5.25
N LYS A 65 -8.49 15.28 -6.28
CA LYS A 65 -7.47 14.24 -6.50
C LYS A 65 -6.54 14.21 -5.28
N LYS A 66 -6.75 13.27 -4.39
CA LYS A 66 -5.78 12.98 -3.32
C LYS A 66 -4.69 12.11 -3.95
N ASN A 67 -3.44 12.50 -3.72
CA ASN A 67 -2.30 11.69 -4.18
C ASN A 67 -1.91 10.61 -3.16
N CYS A 68 -2.56 10.57 -1.99
CA CYS A 68 -2.30 9.58 -0.95
C CYS A 68 -3.59 9.21 -0.23
N ILE A 69 -3.84 7.91 -0.09
CA ILE A 69 -4.94 7.35 0.71
C ILE A 69 -4.39 6.12 1.47
N GLY A 70 -4.64 6.08 2.78
CA GLY A 70 -4.27 4.93 3.62
C GLY A 70 -2.78 4.62 3.65
N GLY A 71 -1.92 5.63 3.49
CA GLY A 71 -0.47 5.43 3.42
C GLY A 71 0.04 4.98 2.04
N ILE A 72 -0.82 4.87 1.05
CA ILE A 72 -0.40 4.57 -0.34
C ILE A 72 -0.40 5.86 -1.15
N PHE A 73 0.76 6.23 -1.67
CA PHE A 73 0.91 7.31 -2.63
C PHE A 73 0.55 6.81 -4.03
N TYR A 74 -0.10 7.66 -4.81
CA TYR A 74 -0.49 7.40 -6.19
C TYR A 74 -0.02 8.52 -7.10
N ALA A 75 0.64 8.16 -8.18
CA ALA A 75 0.98 9.05 -9.28
C ALA A 75 0.56 8.45 -10.62
N LYS A 76 0.12 9.33 -11.51
CA LYS A 76 -0.21 8.98 -12.90
C LYS A 76 0.33 10.02 -13.84
N SER A 77 1.02 9.58 -14.88
CA SER A 77 1.45 10.44 -15.98
C SER A 77 1.35 9.68 -17.30
N LYS A 78 0.57 10.21 -18.23
CA LYS A 78 0.30 9.55 -19.54
C LYS A 78 -0.13 8.08 -19.32
N GLN A 79 0.69 7.15 -19.76
CA GLN A 79 0.49 5.70 -19.69
C GLN A 79 1.11 5.05 -18.46
N GLN A 80 1.75 5.84 -17.59
CA GLN A 80 2.41 5.37 -16.39
C GLN A 80 1.53 5.52 -15.16
N VAL A 81 1.49 4.51 -14.31
CA VAL A 81 0.82 4.55 -13.01
C VAL A 81 1.76 3.96 -11.95
N LEU A 82 1.90 4.68 -10.86
CA LEU A 82 2.70 4.29 -9.70
C LEU A 82 1.85 4.26 -8.45
N TYR A 83 1.92 3.15 -7.70
CA TYR A 83 1.49 3.05 -6.32
C TYR A 83 2.71 2.81 -5.44
N PHE A 84 2.84 3.53 -4.33
CA PHE A 84 4.02 3.46 -3.46
C PHE A 84 3.58 3.47 -2.00
N ASP A 85 3.99 2.47 -1.21
CA ASP A 85 3.66 2.35 0.20
C ASP A 85 4.58 3.23 1.05
N ILE A 86 4.03 4.32 1.55
CA ILE A 86 4.68 5.29 2.42
C ILE A 86 4.06 5.29 3.83
N GLY A 87 3.23 4.29 4.12
CA GLY A 87 2.46 4.18 5.34
C GLY A 87 3.22 3.60 6.52
N ASN A 88 2.73 3.92 7.72
CA ASN A 88 3.09 3.20 8.92
C ASN A 88 2.41 1.83 8.94
N PRO A 89 3.00 0.82 9.62
CA PRO A 89 2.30 -0.43 9.86
C PRO A 89 1.04 -0.18 10.70
N PRO A 90 -0.01 -0.97 10.52
CA PRO A 90 -1.22 -0.85 11.32
C PRO A 90 -0.95 -1.25 12.77
N ASP A 91 -1.86 -0.87 13.66
CA ASP A 91 -1.85 -1.39 15.02
C ASP A 91 -1.93 -2.91 15.04
N LYS A 92 -1.34 -3.53 16.08
CA LYS A 92 -1.25 -4.98 16.23
C LYS A 92 -2.58 -5.70 15.97
N ASN A 93 -3.68 -5.17 16.47
CA ASN A 93 -5.01 -5.77 16.34
C ASN A 93 -5.57 -5.78 14.91
N PHE A 94 -5.03 -4.94 14.02
CA PHE A 94 -5.45 -4.81 12.62
C PHE A 94 -4.38 -5.31 11.64
N SER A 95 -3.38 -6.05 12.13
CA SER A 95 -2.18 -6.40 11.36
C SER A 95 -2.17 -7.81 10.76
N ASN A 96 -3.28 -8.55 10.85
CA ASN A 96 -3.32 -9.95 10.40
C ASN A 96 -3.04 -10.14 8.90
N ASN A 97 -3.44 -9.17 8.09
CA ASN A 97 -3.18 -9.18 6.64
C ASN A 97 -2.00 -8.29 6.23
N TYR A 98 -1.31 -7.69 7.21
CA TYR A 98 -0.20 -6.80 6.93
C TYR A 98 0.96 -7.56 6.28
N GLN A 99 1.52 -6.98 5.23
CA GLN A 99 2.71 -7.46 4.52
C GLN A 99 3.86 -6.48 4.80
N SER A 100 5.01 -7.01 5.20
CA SER A 100 6.16 -6.22 5.65
C SER A 100 6.90 -5.57 4.48
N GLY A 101 6.24 -4.66 3.79
CA GLY A 101 6.72 -4.01 2.58
C GLY A 101 6.81 -2.48 2.65
N PRO A 102 7.41 -1.86 3.72
CA PRO A 102 7.56 -0.42 3.71
C PRO A 102 8.38 0.03 2.51
N LEU A 103 7.96 1.11 1.88
CA LEU A 103 8.52 1.66 0.65
C LEU A 103 8.52 0.65 -0.52
N SER A 104 7.63 -0.35 -0.51
CA SER A 104 7.36 -1.14 -1.70
C SER A 104 6.47 -0.37 -2.68
N PHE A 105 6.56 -0.73 -3.95
CA PHE A 105 5.80 -0.04 -4.98
C PHE A 105 5.31 -0.99 -6.06
N GLU A 106 4.27 -0.59 -6.76
CA GLU A 106 3.81 -1.21 -7.99
C GLU A 106 3.83 -0.20 -9.13
N TYR A 107 4.36 -0.60 -10.27
CA TYR A 107 4.48 0.25 -11.44
C TYR A 107 3.84 -0.40 -12.66
N PHE A 108 3.03 0.40 -13.35
CA PHE A 108 2.32 0.03 -14.57
C PHE A 108 2.76 0.93 -15.71
N LEU A 109 2.95 0.34 -16.88
CA LEU A 109 3.21 1.02 -18.13
C LEU A 109 2.30 0.45 -19.22
N ASP A 110 1.62 1.31 -19.96
CA ASP A 110 0.68 0.94 -21.02
C ASP A 110 -0.38 -0.08 -20.58
N GLY A 111 -0.85 0.03 -19.33
CA GLY A 111 -1.83 -0.88 -18.76
C GLY A 111 -1.27 -2.19 -18.23
N MET A 112 0.00 -2.50 -18.51
CA MET A 112 0.67 -3.70 -18.04
C MET A 112 1.37 -3.46 -16.71
N LYS A 113 1.30 -4.44 -15.80
CA LYS A 113 2.01 -4.45 -14.54
C LYS A 113 3.47 -4.85 -14.77
N ILE A 114 4.40 -3.92 -14.57
CA ILE A 114 5.85 -4.10 -14.79
C ILE A 114 6.56 -4.50 -13.50
N ILE A 115 6.23 -3.82 -12.39
CA ILE A 115 6.76 -4.14 -11.06
C ILE A 115 5.59 -4.33 -10.12
N THR A 116 5.65 -5.41 -9.32
CA THR A 116 4.56 -5.78 -8.41
C THR A 116 5.08 -6.41 -7.13
N ASN A 117 4.27 -6.34 -6.08
CA ASN A 117 4.40 -7.19 -4.90
C ASN A 117 3.87 -8.59 -5.19
N CYS A 118 4.21 -9.58 -4.36
CA CYS A 118 3.78 -10.97 -4.59
C CYS A 118 2.27 -11.22 -4.38
N GLY A 119 1.56 -10.26 -3.78
CA GLY A 119 0.19 -10.45 -3.32
C GLY A 119 0.09 -11.27 -2.03
N PHE A 120 -1.12 -11.40 -1.48
CA PHE A 120 -1.36 -12.11 -0.22
C PHE A 120 -1.72 -13.58 -0.47
N GLY A 121 -0.93 -14.49 0.09
CA GLY A 121 -0.99 -15.92 -0.23
C GLY A 121 -1.98 -16.75 0.61
N ASN A 122 -2.90 -16.14 1.36
CA ASN A 122 -3.82 -16.85 2.26
C ASN A 122 -4.74 -17.87 1.56
N ASN A 123 -5.12 -17.60 0.32
CA ASN A 123 -5.97 -18.50 -0.47
C ASN A 123 -5.21 -19.70 -1.07
N ILE A 124 -3.87 -19.73 -0.94
CA ILE A 124 -3.03 -20.79 -1.48
C ILE A 124 -2.70 -21.83 -0.40
N SER A 125 -2.07 -21.37 0.68
CA SER A 125 -1.72 -22.20 1.84
C SER A 125 -1.23 -21.35 3.00
N THR A 126 -1.22 -21.90 4.21
CA THR A 126 -0.62 -21.24 5.40
C THR A 126 0.85 -20.88 5.20
N LYS A 127 1.60 -21.71 4.45
CA LYS A 127 3.00 -21.42 4.14
C LYS A 127 3.12 -20.24 3.15
N ALA A 128 2.28 -20.22 2.12
CA ALA A 128 2.23 -19.12 1.16
C ALA A 128 1.81 -17.81 1.83
N GLU A 129 0.84 -17.84 2.74
CA GLU A 129 0.47 -16.70 3.57
C GLU A 129 1.68 -16.13 4.32
N LEU A 130 2.41 -16.97 5.05
CA LEU A 130 3.58 -16.53 5.81
C LEU A 130 4.68 -15.95 4.92
N ILE A 131 5.00 -16.62 3.81
CA ILE A 131 6.03 -16.16 2.88
C ILE A 131 5.64 -14.83 2.24
N SER A 132 4.39 -14.70 1.78
CA SER A 132 3.89 -13.48 1.15
C SER A 132 3.91 -12.24 2.07
N ARG A 133 4.06 -12.43 3.37
CA ARG A 133 4.15 -11.35 4.36
C ARG A 133 5.57 -10.88 4.64
N LEU A 134 6.59 -11.59 4.18
CA LEU A 134 7.99 -11.22 4.40
C LEU A 134 8.41 -10.05 3.50
N THR A 135 9.38 -9.26 3.97
CA THR A 135 9.92 -8.13 3.19
C THR A 135 10.49 -8.57 1.84
N ALA A 136 11.14 -9.73 1.80
CA ALA A 136 11.70 -10.29 0.56
C ALA A 136 10.66 -10.65 -0.52
N SER A 137 9.37 -10.72 -0.15
CA SER A 137 8.27 -10.94 -1.09
C SER A 137 7.66 -9.64 -1.62
N GLN A 138 8.22 -8.50 -1.26
CA GLN A 138 7.74 -7.18 -1.66
C GLN A 138 8.79 -6.49 -2.54
N SER A 139 8.36 -5.53 -3.33
CA SER A 139 9.22 -4.71 -4.21
C SER A 139 10.00 -3.66 -3.42
N THR A 140 10.65 -4.05 -2.33
CA THR A 140 11.40 -3.16 -1.44
C THR A 140 12.76 -3.75 -1.09
N LEU A 141 13.61 -2.93 -0.48
CA LEU A 141 14.96 -3.32 -0.08
C LEU A 141 14.94 -4.28 1.13
N THR A 142 15.75 -5.32 1.06
CA THR A 142 16.07 -6.18 2.22
C THR A 142 17.53 -6.04 2.62
N ILE A 143 17.83 -6.05 3.90
CA ILE A 143 19.19 -6.08 4.45
C ILE A 143 19.43 -7.44 5.08
N ASN A 144 20.44 -8.16 4.59
CA ASN A 144 20.86 -9.46 5.09
C ASN A 144 19.69 -10.45 5.25
N ASP A 145 18.84 -10.57 4.21
CA ASP A 145 17.67 -11.45 4.15
C ASP A 145 16.71 -11.33 5.35
N THR A 146 16.75 -10.19 6.02
CA THR A 146 15.97 -9.95 7.24
C THR A 146 14.67 -9.22 6.91
N SER A 147 13.55 -9.80 7.34
CA SER A 147 12.25 -9.12 7.28
C SER A 147 12.17 -8.01 8.33
N ILE A 148 11.68 -6.84 7.92
CA ILE A 148 11.52 -5.67 8.78
C ILE A 148 10.55 -5.98 9.92
N THR A 149 9.42 -6.60 9.61
CA THR A 149 8.40 -6.96 10.58
C THR A 149 8.47 -8.44 10.93
N LYS A 150 8.41 -8.74 12.21
CA LYS A 150 8.27 -10.11 12.75
C LYS A 150 6.80 -10.37 13.05
N PHE A 151 6.34 -11.57 12.73
CA PHE A 151 4.98 -11.99 12.96
C PHE A 151 4.87 -12.96 14.13
N GLU A 152 3.71 -12.99 14.79
CA GLU A 152 3.44 -13.93 15.86
C GLU A 152 3.46 -15.37 15.33
N ARG A 153 4.17 -16.26 16.01
CA ARG A 153 4.31 -17.67 15.64
C ARG A 153 3.78 -18.64 16.69
N ASN A 154 3.38 -18.13 17.85
CA ASN A 154 2.80 -18.95 18.88
C ASN A 154 1.41 -19.42 18.46
N LYS A 155 1.21 -20.73 18.35
CA LYS A 155 -0.05 -21.35 17.87
C LYS A 155 -1.27 -20.95 18.71
N LEU A 156 -1.11 -20.84 20.03
CA LEU A 156 -2.21 -20.45 20.93
C LEU A 156 -2.58 -18.98 20.74
N VAL A 157 -1.58 -18.11 20.66
CA VAL A 157 -1.78 -16.67 20.41
C VAL A 157 -2.40 -16.44 19.04
N ASN A 158 -1.91 -17.14 18.02
CA ASN A 158 -2.43 -17.03 16.65
C ASN A 158 -3.89 -17.51 16.54
N ARG A 159 -4.29 -18.50 17.32
CA ARG A 159 -5.67 -18.97 17.32
C ARG A 159 -6.65 -17.91 17.83
N ILE A 160 -6.22 -17.04 18.74
CA ILE A 160 -7.04 -16.01 19.38
C ILE A 160 -6.94 -14.66 18.64
N PHE A 161 -5.74 -14.26 18.30
CA PHE A 161 -5.42 -12.92 17.78
C PHE A 161 -4.95 -12.90 16.32
N GLY A 162 -4.84 -14.05 15.66
CA GLY A 162 -4.27 -14.19 14.33
C GLY A 162 -2.76 -13.97 14.27
N ASN A 163 -2.21 -13.96 13.06
CA ASN A 163 -0.76 -13.78 12.79
C ASN A 163 -0.33 -12.31 12.88
N SER A 164 -0.61 -11.64 14.00
CA SER A 164 -0.33 -10.22 14.18
C SER A 164 1.17 -9.89 14.18
N ILE A 165 1.51 -8.62 13.97
CA ILE A 165 2.89 -8.12 14.05
C ILE A 165 3.41 -8.08 15.49
N LYS A 166 4.71 -8.34 15.67
CA LYS A 166 5.41 -8.27 16.97
C LYS A 166 6.19 -6.98 17.17
N ASN A 167 6.64 -6.36 16.11
CA ASN A 167 7.39 -5.11 16.12
C ASN A 167 6.82 -4.13 15.13
N THR A 168 6.98 -2.87 15.42
CA THR A 168 6.56 -1.75 14.59
C THR A 168 7.78 -0.97 14.10
N PHE A 169 7.57 -0.16 13.09
CA PHE A 169 8.51 0.86 12.60
C PHE A 169 7.73 2.13 12.31
N LYS A 170 8.42 3.19 11.94
CA LYS A 170 7.82 4.45 11.51
C LYS A 170 8.30 4.77 10.10
N ALA A 171 7.36 5.19 9.25
CA ALA A 171 7.63 5.88 8.01
C ALA A 171 7.52 7.40 8.26
N PHE A 172 8.41 8.19 7.69
CA PHE A 172 8.53 9.63 7.95
C PHE A 172 9.21 10.34 6.79
N ASP A 173 9.30 11.68 6.87
CA ASP A 173 9.93 12.57 5.88
C ASP A 173 9.41 12.33 4.46
N LEU A 174 8.08 12.41 4.32
CA LEU A 174 7.43 12.34 3.02
C LEU A 174 7.64 13.65 2.26
N GLU A 175 8.30 13.58 1.11
CA GLU A 175 8.46 14.69 0.16
C GLU A 175 7.80 14.31 -1.16
N ILE A 176 6.81 15.08 -1.59
CA ILE A 176 6.12 14.87 -2.88
C ILE A 176 6.66 15.82 -3.91
N LYS A 177 7.07 15.28 -5.06
CA LYS A 177 7.49 16.03 -6.24
C LYS A 177 6.46 15.86 -7.34
N ASN A 178 5.98 16.97 -7.87
CA ASN A 178 4.99 16.99 -8.94
C ASN A 178 5.22 18.19 -9.84
N ASP A 179 6.19 18.06 -10.72
CA ASP A 179 6.55 19.06 -11.71
C ASP A 179 6.45 18.48 -13.14
N LYS A 180 6.88 19.27 -14.12
CA LYS A 180 6.85 18.87 -15.54
C LYS A 180 7.83 17.75 -15.87
N SER A 181 8.89 17.62 -15.09
CA SER A 181 9.97 16.66 -15.33
C SER A 181 9.76 15.35 -14.58
N PHE A 182 9.26 15.43 -13.34
CA PHE A 182 9.12 14.25 -12.49
C PHE A 182 7.86 14.30 -11.62
N VAL A 183 7.19 13.15 -11.50
CA VAL A 183 6.06 12.97 -10.60
C VAL A 183 6.33 11.77 -9.71
N GLY A 184 6.35 11.97 -8.40
CA GLY A 184 6.63 10.90 -7.46
C GLY A 184 6.82 11.42 -6.05
N CYS A 185 7.47 10.64 -5.21
CA CYS A 185 7.80 11.06 -3.86
C CYS A 185 8.99 10.30 -3.29
N SER A 186 9.51 10.80 -2.18
CA SER A 186 10.45 10.10 -1.32
C SER A 186 9.89 9.92 0.08
N SER A 187 10.31 8.88 0.77
CA SER A 187 10.00 8.64 2.17
C SER A 187 11.08 7.79 2.82
N LEU A 188 11.16 7.82 4.14
CA LEU A 188 12.10 7.05 4.95
C LEU A 188 11.35 6.10 5.88
N HIS A 189 12.02 5.02 6.30
CA HIS A 189 11.57 4.22 7.43
C HIS A 189 12.73 3.76 8.31
N ASN A 190 12.45 3.56 9.61
CA ASN A 190 13.43 3.08 10.57
C ASN A 190 13.33 1.57 10.88
N GLY A 191 12.72 0.80 10.02
CA GLY A 191 12.49 -0.63 10.23
C GLY A 191 13.76 -1.47 10.41
N TYR A 192 14.89 -1.01 9.90
CA TYR A 192 16.21 -1.62 10.04
C TYR A 192 17.06 -1.05 11.18
N GLU A 193 16.59 -0.01 11.86
CA GLU A 193 17.36 0.68 12.91
C GLU A 193 17.76 -0.26 14.03
N LYS A 194 16.84 -1.05 14.56
CA LYS A 194 17.09 -1.95 15.69
C LYS A 194 18.10 -3.06 15.39
N ASN A 195 18.11 -3.61 14.18
CA ASN A 195 18.93 -4.77 13.84
C ASN A 195 20.26 -4.39 13.20
N PHE A 196 20.29 -3.27 12.46
CA PHE A 196 21.43 -2.90 11.61
C PHE A 196 21.90 -1.46 11.84
N ASN A 197 21.28 -0.73 12.76
CA ASN A 197 21.56 0.69 13.00
C ASN A 197 21.46 1.54 11.72
N CYS A 198 20.48 1.21 10.86
CA CYS A 198 20.28 1.83 9.57
C CYS A 198 18.86 2.37 9.38
N ILE A 199 18.76 3.45 8.62
CA ILE A 199 17.51 3.99 8.10
C ILE A 199 17.54 3.86 6.59
N HIS A 200 16.43 3.44 6.01
CA HIS A 200 16.27 3.34 4.56
C HIS A 200 15.41 4.50 4.06
N LYS A 201 15.91 5.24 3.08
CA LYS A 201 15.17 6.20 2.26
C LYS A 201 15.02 5.63 0.86
N ARG A 202 13.82 5.74 0.30
CA ARG A 202 13.57 5.46 -1.10
C ARG A 202 12.91 6.66 -1.76
N GLU A 203 13.41 6.99 -2.93
CA GLU A 203 12.85 7.97 -3.85
C GLU A 203 12.36 7.25 -5.09
N ILE A 204 11.12 7.50 -5.50
CA ILE A 204 10.57 6.93 -6.73
C ILE A 204 9.86 8.03 -7.51
N TYR A 205 10.25 8.17 -8.78
CA TYR A 205 9.72 9.16 -9.70
C TYR A 205 9.42 8.55 -11.06
N ILE A 206 8.30 8.91 -11.64
CA ILE A 206 7.99 8.66 -13.04
C ILE A 206 8.39 9.89 -13.86
N ASP A 207 9.06 9.64 -15.00
CA ASP A 207 9.40 10.66 -15.97
C ASP A 207 8.36 10.69 -17.09
N PRO A 208 7.56 11.78 -17.20
CA PRO A 208 6.56 11.91 -18.26
C PRO A 208 7.14 12.00 -19.66
N GLY A 209 8.40 12.40 -19.78
CA GLY A 209 9.07 12.64 -21.05
C GLY A 209 9.46 11.36 -21.78
N VAL A 210 9.98 10.37 -21.02
CA VAL A 210 10.59 9.14 -21.59
C VAL A 210 9.88 7.85 -21.21
N ASN A 211 8.70 7.92 -20.61
CA ASN A 211 8.00 6.74 -20.06
C ASN A 211 8.91 5.89 -19.16
N GLY A 212 9.67 6.56 -18.31
CA GLY A 212 10.67 5.95 -17.43
C GLY A 212 10.28 6.00 -15.95
N LEU A 213 10.83 5.06 -15.20
CA LEU A 213 10.78 5.02 -13.74
C LEU A 213 12.21 5.20 -13.21
N ILE A 214 12.38 6.11 -12.24
CA ILE A 214 13.63 6.31 -11.52
C ILE A 214 13.39 5.92 -10.07
N GLY A 215 14.18 4.97 -9.56
CA GLY A 215 14.19 4.58 -8.16
C GLY A 215 15.60 4.74 -7.59
N ILE A 216 15.70 5.36 -6.41
CA ILE A 216 16.96 5.56 -5.70
C ILE A 216 16.77 5.11 -4.25
N ASP A 217 17.61 4.17 -3.82
CA ASP A 217 17.66 3.71 -2.43
C ASP A 217 18.88 4.27 -1.73
N HIS A 218 18.66 4.87 -0.56
CA HIS A 218 19.72 5.34 0.33
C HIS A 218 19.65 4.58 1.66
N ILE A 219 20.79 4.14 2.13
CA ILE A 219 20.93 3.52 3.46
C ILE A 219 21.81 4.43 4.31
N PHE A 220 21.20 5.01 5.36
CA PHE A 220 21.92 5.87 6.30
C PHE A 220 22.25 5.07 7.55
N LYS A 221 23.52 4.96 7.87
CA LYS A 221 23.94 4.47 9.18
C LYS A 221 23.66 5.54 10.23
N LYS A 222 22.95 5.18 11.28
CA LYS A 222 22.75 6.08 12.41
C LYS A 222 24.05 6.13 13.18
N SER A 223 24.79 7.24 13.11
CA SER A 223 25.90 7.50 13.99
C SER A 223 25.37 7.93 15.36
N ASP A 224 25.93 7.40 16.43
CA ASP A 224 25.58 7.80 17.78
C ASP A 224 25.72 9.32 17.92
N GLY A 225 24.61 10.03 18.09
CA GLY A 225 24.59 11.46 18.40
C GLY A 225 24.11 12.42 17.30
N ILE A 226 23.77 11.98 16.09
CA ILE A 226 23.17 12.89 15.09
C ILE A 226 21.67 12.57 14.98
N PRO A 227 20.76 13.49 15.39
CA PRO A 227 19.34 13.31 15.13
C PRO A 227 19.13 13.41 13.61
N ILE A 228 18.59 12.36 13.03
CA ILE A 228 18.09 12.41 11.65
C ILE A 228 16.82 13.25 11.73
N ARG A 229 16.87 14.41 11.08
CA ARG A 229 15.73 15.33 10.93
C ARG A 229 14.75 14.78 9.94
#